data_987f83c5643ad7d68d152df16778ae8d
#
_entry.id   987f83c5643ad7d68d152df16778ae8d
#
_cell.length_a   1.000
_cell.length_b   1.000
_cell.length_c   1.000
_cell.angle_alpha   90.00
_cell.angle_beta   90.00
_cell.angle_gamma   90.00
#
_symmetry.space_group_name_H-M   'P 1'
#
loop_
_entity.id
_entity.type
_entity.pdbx_description
1 polymer ?
#
loop_
_entity_poly.entity_id
_entity_poly.type
_entity_poly.pdbx_seq_one_letter_code
_entity_poly.pdbx_strand_id
1 'polypeptide(L)'
;MFMNRLSIKGGYGEHGRSCFLLPLNPLCAPQNGSLSVQHLKGAPQAREERYYMLDCGIMDTDPDPYPQVDPDLLARTEYLFLSHCHKDHSGAFEEFVRRGFRGWLVTTQPTLEFSGIQWEKTIILESPKGDGTDEKHLDGGLSFSYGMTGHCAGSVWFHFHDPFGSVLYTGDYQRDALAYRTDPIEGRTADLAIMDCAHVKEMGDADSLRGKMTRTVGRWVKDGRKVLMPLPKYGRGLEVICMLRRSLPHAQIVADRNMINLILKTLAYPQWLKPEAVGEIQAFLEEKPEQRLRSGSYHILLLGDTHLENPESIRLACGLSHQGAAVLLTGRVKKGCLTERLLAEGKAVTMAYPHHQSRGDFLKMAGQNDFRIMLPFHNPEKEIFWGRPESQLK
;
A
#
# COMPACT_ATOMS: atom_id res chain seq x y z
N MET A 1 -18.38 -21.61 0.55
CA MET A 1 -19.01 -21.12 -0.69
C MET A 1 -18.35 -19.84 -1.23
N PHE A 2 -18.03 -18.86 -0.38
CA PHE A 2 -17.44 -17.57 -0.82
C PHE A 2 -15.99 -17.70 -1.34
N MET A 3 -15.12 -18.48 -0.69
CA MET A 3 -13.73 -18.72 -1.13
C MET A 3 -13.63 -19.32 -2.55
N ASN A 4 -14.63 -20.04 -3.02
CA ASN A 4 -14.64 -20.61 -4.39
C ASN A 4 -14.82 -19.53 -5.49
N ARG A 5 -15.13 -18.29 -5.10
CA ARG A 5 -15.31 -17.15 -6.00
C ARG A 5 -14.04 -16.29 -6.12
N LEU A 6 -13.17 -16.33 -5.12
CA LEU A 6 -11.92 -15.59 -5.13
C LEU A 6 -10.85 -16.36 -5.91
N SER A 7 -10.28 -15.73 -6.93
CA SER A 7 -9.10 -16.22 -7.63
C SER A 7 -7.90 -15.36 -7.23
N ILE A 8 -7.04 -15.92 -6.38
CA ILE A 8 -5.81 -15.26 -5.94
C ILE A 8 -4.76 -15.43 -7.04
N LYS A 9 -4.29 -14.33 -7.60
CA LYS A 9 -3.26 -14.31 -8.66
C LYS A 9 -1.89 -13.87 -8.13
N GLY A 10 -1.86 -13.29 -6.94
CA GLY A 10 -0.67 -12.89 -6.20
C GLY A 10 -1.02 -12.22 -4.88
N GLY A 11 -0.02 -11.91 -4.07
CA GLY A 11 -0.16 -11.21 -2.78
C GLY A 11 -0.39 -12.13 -1.58
N TYR A 12 -0.73 -13.41 -1.78
CA TYR A 12 -0.97 -14.36 -0.71
C TYR A 12 0.20 -15.35 -0.56
N GLY A 13 0.81 -15.37 0.60
CA GLY A 13 2.01 -16.16 0.87
C GLY A 13 3.27 -15.57 0.26
N GLU A 14 3.25 -14.30 -0.07
CA GLU A 14 4.36 -13.54 -0.65
C GLU A 14 4.24 -12.04 -0.34
N HIS A 15 5.34 -11.31 -0.52
CA HIS A 15 5.35 -9.86 -0.35
C HIS A 15 5.39 -9.15 -1.71
N GLY A 16 4.30 -8.95 -2.35
CA GLY A 16 4.19 -8.29 -3.63
C GLY A 16 3.21 -8.98 -4.56
N ARG A 17 3.12 -8.54 -5.79
CA ARG A 17 2.18 -9.05 -6.80
C ARG A 17 0.72 -9.04 -6.37
N SER A 18 0.29 -8.08 -5.52
CA SER A 18 -1.09 -8.03 -5.04
C SER A 18 -2.05 -8.03 -6.23
N CYS A 19 -2.85 -9.11 -6.35
CA CYS A 19 -3.77 -9.29 -7.47
C CYS A 19 -4.85 -10.32 -7.11
N PHE A 20 -6.08 -9.85 -6.95
CA PHE A 20 -7.22 -10.66 -6.56
C PHE A 20 -8.36 -10.47 -7.57
N LEU A 21 -8.90 -11.56 -8.09
CA LEU A 21 -9.95 -11.55 -9.11
C LEU A 21 -11.23 -12.14 -8.55
N LEU A 22 -12.36 -11.44 -8.74
CA LEU A 22 -13.67 -11.85 -8.29
C LEU A 22 -14.67 -11.76 -9.45
N PRO A 23 -15.63 -12.69 -9.54
CA PRO A 23 -16.68 -12.63 -10.57
C PRO A 23 -17.65 -11.48 -10.29
N LEU A 24 -17.94 -10.71 -11.33
CA LEU A 24 -18.93 -9.63 -11.33
C LEU A 24 -20.35 -10.14 -11.57
N ASN A 25 -20.49 -11.09 -12.49
CA ASN A 25 -21.74 -11.77 -12.79
C ASN A 25 -21.52 -13.29 -12.73
N PRO A 26 -21.77 -13.95 -11.60
CA PRO A 26 -21.75 -15.40 -11.60
C PRO A 26 -22.87 -15.94 -12.47
N LEU A 27 -22.55 -16.98 -13.20
CA LEU A 27 -23.55 -17.84 -13.84
C LEU A 27 -24.67 -18.11 -12.85
N CYS A 28 -25.94 -17.95 -13.27
CA CYS A 28 -27.12 -18.22 -12.46
C CYS A 28 -26.91 -19.47 -11.62
N ALA A 29 -26.85 -19.31 -10.30
CA ALA A 29 -26.88 -20.46 -9.41
C ALA A 29 -28.14 -21.27 -9.77
N PRO A 30 -28.07 -22.60 -9.87
CA PRO A 30 -29.26 -23.40 -10.08
C PRO A 30 -30.21 -23.06 -8.93
N GLN A 31 -31.35 -22.46 -9.28
CA GLN A 31 -32.44 -22.29 -8.33
C GLN A 31 -32.85 -23.68 -7.89
N ASN A 32 -32.55 -24.05 -6.66
CA ASN A 32 -33.14 -25.22 -6.01
C ASN A 32 -34.64 -24.96 -5.82
N GLY A 33 -35.41 -25.26 -6.85
CA GLY A 33 -36.86 -25.18 -6.85
C GLY A 33 -37.37 -25.86 -8.10
N SER A 34 -37.90 -27.06 -7.96
CA SER A 34 -38.57 -27.82 -9.01
C SER A 34 -39.63 -26.97 -9.72
N LEU A 35 -39.36 -26.57 -10.96
CA LEU A 35 -40.38 -26.12 -11.91
C LEU A 35 -40.15 -26.82 -13.24
N SER A 36 -41.21 -27.50 -13.67
CA SER A 36 -41.37 -28.26 -14.89
C SER A 36 -40.89 -27.53 -16.14
N VAL A 37 -40.07 -28.23 -16.92
CA VAL A 37 -39.62 -27.83 -18.26
C VAL A 37 -40.87 -27.70 -19.17
N GLN A 38 -41.28 -26.46 -19.45
CA GLN A 38 -42.10 -26.16 -20.62
C GLN A 38 -41.26 -25.31 -21.59
N HIS A 39 -41.23 -25.77 -22.82
CA HIS A 39 -40.52 -25.26 -23.98
C HIS A 39 -40.58 -23.73 -24.13
N LEU A 40 -39.51 -23.03 -23.81
CA LEU A 40 -39.24 -21.68 -24.31
C LEU A 40 -38.16 -21.77 -25.38
N LYS A 41 -38.54 -21.64 -26.62
CA LYS A 41 -37.64 -21.38 -27.75
C LYS A 41 -37.04 -20.00 -27.54
N GLY A 42 -35.72 -19.96 -27.27
CA GLY A 42 -34.92 -18.77 -26.99
C GLY A 42 -34.18 -18.90 -25.67
N ALA A 43 -33.21 -19.83 -25.59
CA ALA A 43 -32.28 -19.84 -24.47
C ALA A 43 -31.57 -18.49 -24.44
N PRO A 44 -31.60 -17.74 -23.29
CA PRO A 44 -30.72 -16.57 -23.19
C PRO A 44 -29.30 -17.06 -23.40
N GLN A 45 -28.59 -16.45 -24.38
CA GLN A 45 -27.17 -16.67 -24.53
C GLN A 45 -26.54 -16.56 -23.14
N ALA A 46 -25.82 -17.59 -22.70
CA ALA A 46 -25.10 -17.57 -21.43
C ALA A 46 -24.25 -16.30 -21.45
N ARG A 47 -24.57 -15.32 -20.62
CA ARG A 47 -23.75 -14.12 -20.50
C ARG A 47 -22.39 -14.60 -20.04
N GLU A 48 -21.34 -14.25 -20.81
CA GLU A 48 -19.98 -14.54 -20.41
C GLU A 48 -19.74 -13.99 -19.00
N GLU A 49 -19.15 -14.82 -18.15
CA GLU A 49 -18.79 -14.44 -16.79
C GLU A 49 -17.79 -13.29 -16.86
N ARG A 50 -18.09 -12.17 -16.19
CA ARG A 50 -17.23 -10.99 -16.09
C ARG A 50 -16.61 -10.90 -14.70
N TYR A 51 -15.55 -10.13 -14.59
CA TYR A 51 -14.77 -10.04 -13.36
C TYR A 51 -14.49 -8.59 -12.99
N TYR A 52 -14.24 -8.37 -11.70
CA TYR A 52 -13.52 -7.22 -11.20
C TYR A 52 -12.23 -7.69 -10.50
N MET A 53 -11.22 -6.84 -10.56
CA MET A 53 -9.88 -7.14 -10.06
C MET A 53 -9.49 -6.11 -9.01
N LEU A 54 -8.81 -6.55 -7.96
CA LEU A 54 -8.25 -5.72 -6.91
C LEU A 54 -6.73 -5.76 -7.05
N ASP A 55 -6.15 -4.63 -7.41
CA ASP A 55 -4.75 -4.39 -7.71
C ASP A 55 -4.17 -5.27 -8.85
N CYS A 56 -3.01 -4.87 -9.33
CA CYS A 56 -2.22 -5.56 -10.35
C CYS A 56 -0.72 -5.32 -10.10
N GLY A 57 -0.23 -5.84 -8.98
CA GLY A 57 1.12 -5.62 -8.55
C GLY A 57 2.17 -6.46 -9.27
N ILE A 58 3.44 -6.12 -9.03
CA ILE A 58 4.59 -6.96 -9.40
C ILE A 58 5.40 -7.34 -8.17
N MET A 59 6.22 -8.38 -8.32
CA MET A 59 7.25 -8.75 -7.37
C MET A 59 8.61 -8.66 -8.05
N ASP A 60 9.21 -7.48 -7.97
CA ASP A 60 10.44 -7.13 -8.71
C ASP A 60 11.70 -7.90 -8.27
N THR A 61 11.59 -8.71 -7.21
CA THR A 61 12.65 -9.61 -6.74
C THR A 61 12.53 -11.03 -7.28
N ASP A 62 11.44 -11.34 -8.01
CA ASP A 62 11.17 -12.64 -8.60
C ASP A 62 11.54 -12.62 -10.09
N PRO A 63 12.16 -13.68 -10.66
CA PRO A 63 12.38 -13.79 -12.11
C PRO A 63 11.11 -13.67 -12.94
N ASP A 64 9.96 -14.11 -12.41
CA ASP A 64 8.64 -13.90 -12.98
C ASP A 64 7.85 -12.88 -12.13
N PRO A 65 8.00 -11.58 -12.42
CA PRO A 65 7.49 -10.54 -11.55
C PRO A 65 5.97 -10.36 -11.59
N TYR A 66 5.30 -10.88 -12.63
CA TYR A 66 3.89 -10.59 -12.90
C TYR A 66 2.93 -11.60 -12.29
N PRO A 67 1.72 -11.19 -11.87
CA PRO A 67 0.65 -12.12 -11.54
C PRO A 67 0.27 -12.99 -12.73
N GLN A 68 0.04 -14.28 -12.49
CA GLN A 68 -0.34 -15.25 -13.52
C GLN A 68 -1.85 -15.18 -13.77
N VAL A 69 -2.26 -14.22 -14.61
CA VAL A 69 -3.66 -14.05 -15.05
C VAL A 69 -3.77 -14.48 -16.50
N ASP A 70 -4.71 -15.38 -16.79
CA ASP A 70 -5.01 -15.80 -18.14
C ASP A 70 -5.47 -14.61 -19.00
N PRO A 71 -5.02 -14.46 -20.27
CA PRO A 71 -5.50 -13.42 -21.18
C PRO A 71 -7.02 -13.36 -21.34
N ASP A 72 -7.70 -14.49 -21.33
CA ASP A 72 -9.17 -14.54 -21.40
C ASP A 72 -9.82 -13.95 -20.15
N LEU A 73 -9.23 -14.14 -18.99
CA LEU A 73 -9.71 -13.49 -17.76
C LEU A 73 -9.46 -11.98 -17.78
N LEU A 74 -8.30 -11.54 -18.31
CA LEU A 74 -8.01 -10.11 -18.49
C LEU A 74 -9.00 -9.45 -19.46
N ALA A 75 -9.31 -10.10 -20.58
CA ALA A 75 -10.28 -9.59 -21.56
C ALA A 75 -11.71 -9.48 -20.98
N ARG A 76 -12.06 -10.35 -20.03
CA ARG A 76 -13.37 -10.35 -19.33
C ARG A 76 -13.37 -9.55 -18.02
N THR A 77 -12.24 -8.95 -17.62
CA THR A 77 -12.17 -8.06 -16.45
C THR A 77 -12.73 -6.69 -16.82
N GLU A 78 -13.88 -6.35 -16.22
CA GLU A 78 -14.59 -5.09 -16.51
C GLU A 78 -14.04 -3.92 -15.69
N TYR A 79 -13.69 -4.17 -14.44
CA TYR A 79 -13.13 -3.16 -13.54
C TYR A 79 -11.84 -3.65 -12.90
N LEU A 80 -10.82 -2.80 -12.89
CA LEU A 80 -9.62 -2.96 -12.10
C LEU A 80 -9.59 -1.83 -11.07
N PHE A 81 -9.72 -2.18 -9.79
CA PHE A 81 -9.63 -1.26 -8.67
C PHE A 81 -8.18 -1.20 -8.20
N LEU A 82 -7.59 -0.03 -8.27
CA LEU A 82 -6.21 0.18 -7.85
C LEU A 82 -6.18 0.94 -6.52
N SER A 83 -5.72 0.27 -5.48
CA SER A 83 -5.71 0.80 -4.12
C SER A 83 -4.71 1.94 -3.94
N HIS A 84 -3.52 1.83 -4.50
CA HIS A 84 -2.47 2.87 -4.43
C HIS A 84 -1.35 2.66 -5.47
N CYS A 85 -0.37 3.58 -5.47
CA CYS A 85 0.61 3.72 -6.56
C CYS A 85 1.83 2.80 -6.47
N HIS A 86 2.06 2.07 -5.38
CA HIS A 86 3.27 1.24 -5.24
C HIS A 86 3.29 0.10 -6.26
N LYS A 87 4.50 -0.29 -6.70
CA LYS A 87 4.67 -1.25 -7.80
C LYS A 87 4.12 -2.64 -7.50
N ASP A 88 4.14 -3.05 -6.24
CA ASP A 88 3.58 -4.32 -5.77
C ASP A 88 2.04 -4.34 -5.76
N HIS A 89 1.41 -3.20 -6.13
CA HIS A 89 -0.03 -3.03 -6.35
C HIS A 89 -0.40 -2.56 -7.75
N SER A 90 0.47 -1.79 -8.44
CA SER A 90 0.16 -1.16 -9.72
C SER A 90 1.04 -1.62 -10.90
N GLY A 91 2.16 -2.28 -10.60
CA GLY A 91 3.26 -2.43 -11.55
C GLY A 91 3.00 -3.36 -12.75
N ALA A 92 1.96 -4.19 -12.70
CA ALA A 92 1.60 -5.05 -13.81
C ALA A 92 0.57 -4.44 -14.79
N PHE A 93 0.13 -3.20 -14.56
CA PHE A 93 -0.95 -2.61 -15.36
C PHE A 93 -0.65 -2.60 -16.88
N GLU A 94 0.51 -2.11 -17.29
CA GLU A 94 0.90 -2.06 -18.70
C GLU A 94 1.00 -3.47 -19.32
N GLU A 95 1.52 -4.43 -18.59
CA GLU A 95 1.57 -5.83 -19.00
C GLU A 95 0.17 -6.41 -19.15
N PHE A 96 -0.77 -6.11 -18.26
CA PHE A 96 -2.16 -6.56 -18.37
C PHE A 96 -2.86 -5.96 -19.59
N VAL A 97 -2.63 -4.68 -19.87
CA VAL A 97 -3.12 -4.04 -21.09
C VAL A 97 -2.56 -4.74 -22.34
N ARG A 98 -1.26 -5.03 -22.35
CA ARG A 98 -0.61 -5.76 -23.45
C ARG A 98 -1.19 -7.17 -23.63
N ARG A 99 -1.56 -7.83 -22.53
CA ARG A 99 -2.13 -9.20 -22.53
C ARG A 99 -3.65 -9.25 -22.72
N GLY A 100 -4.33 -8.12 -22.88
CA GLY A 100 -5.75 -8.11 -23.26
C GLY A 100 -6.71 -7.39 -22.33
N PHE A 101 -6.28 -6.79 -21.22
CA PHE A 101 -7.16 -5.95 -20.40
C PHE A 101 -7.71 -4.76 -21.21
N ARG A 102 -9.03 -4.54 -21.14
CA ARG A 102 -9.74 -3.45 -21.86
C ARG A 102 -10.80 -2.77 -20.98
N GLY A 103 -10.86 -3.13 -19.69
CA GLY A 103 -11.84 -2.64 -18.73
C GLY A 103 -11.56 -1.22 -18.23
N TRP A 104 -12.31 -0.84 -17.22
CA TRP A 104 -12.16 0.43 -16.52
C TRP A 104 -11.14 0.33 -15.40
N LEU A 105 -10.25 1.31 -15.30
CA LEU A 105 -9.41 1.51 -14.13
C LEU A 105 -10.15 2.41 -13.14
N VAL A 106 -10.33 1.93 -11.90
CA VAL A 106 -10.97 2.70 -10.82
C VAL A 106 -9.92 3.03 -9.78
N THR A 107 -9.58 4.31 -9.63
CA THR A 107 -8.52 4.74 -8.72
C THR A 107 -8.62 6.22 -8.40
N THR A 108 -7.73 6.73 -7.55
CA THR A 108 -7.64 8.15 -7.18
C THR A 108 -6.66 8.91 -8.08
N GLN A 109 -6.81 10.23 -8.19
CA GLN A 109 -5.92 11.07 -8.98
C GLN A 109 -4.43 10.97 -8.53
N PRO A 110 -4.10 11.02 -7.22
CA PRO A 110 -2.70 10.86 -6.80
C PRO A 110 -2.14 9.47 -7.14
N THR A 111 -2.94 8.42 -7.00
CA THR A 111 -2.52 7.06 -7.36
C THR A 111 -2.21 6.94 -8.84
N LEU A 112 -3.06 7.52 -9.70
CA LEU A 112 -2.84 7.55 -11.15
C LEU A 112 -1.55 8.29 -11.52
N GLU A 113 -1.35 9.51 -10.98
CA GLU A 113 -0.18 10.33 -11.26
C GLU A 113 1.12 9.66 -10.76
N PHE A 114 1.11 9.13 -9.53
CA PHE A 114 2.32 8.59 -8.90
C PHE A 114 2.71 7.22 -9.43
N SER A 115 1.77 6.42 -9.91
CA SER A 115 2.05 5.18 -10.63
C SER A 115 2.57 5.43 -12.05
N GLY A 116 2.25 6.59 -12.63
CA GLY A 116 2.56 6.93 -14.01
C GLY A 116 1.67 6.26 -15.05
N ILE A 117 0.60 5.59 -14.62
CA ILE A 117 -0.34 4.91 -15.50
C ILE A 117 -1.11 5.95 -16.33
N GLN A 118 -1.23 5.69 -17.63
CA GLN A 118 -2.08 6.47 -18.54
C GLN A 118 -3.10 5.52 -19.19
N TRP A 119 -4.37 5.74 -18.88
CA TRP A 119 -5.46 4.91 -19.37
C TRP A 119 -6.72 5.73 -19.62
N GLU A 120 -7.28 5.66 -20.83
CA GLU A 120 -8.45 6.48 -21.22
C GLU A 120 -9.73 6.10 -20.47
N LYS A 121 -9.91 4.80 -20.17
CA LYS A 121 -11.06 4.30 -19.42
C LYS A 121 -10.77 4.33 -17.93
N THR A 122 -10.66 5.53 -17.36
CA THR A 122 -10.38 5.71 -15.94
C THR A 122 -11.54 6.39 -15.21
N ILE A 123 -11.96 5.81 -14.10
CA ILE A 123 -12.90 6.39 -13.14
C ILE A 123 -12.06 6.94 -11.98
N ILE A 124 -12.02 8.26 -11.86
CA ILE A 124 -11.28 8.93 -10.78
C ILE A 124 -12.16 9.06 -9.54
N LEU A 125 -11.68 8.50 -8.44
CA LEU A 125 -12.29 8.63 -7.14
C LEU A 125 -11.81 9.92 -6.47
N GLU A 126 -12.75 10.71 -5.97
CA GLU A 126 -12.44 11.90 -5.16
C GLU A 126 -11.88 11.50 -3.79
N SER A 127 -11.29 12.46 -3.07
CA SER A 127 -10.94 12.21 -1.66
C SER A 127 -12.20 11.95 -0.84
N PRO A 128 -12.24 10.87 -0.02
CA PRO A 128 -13.40 10.58 0.80
C PRO A 128 -13.77 11.74 1.73
N LYS A 129 -15.07 12.02 1.88
CA LYS A 129 -15.59 13.13 2.71
C LYS A 129 -16.07 12.65 4.09
N GLY A 130 -15.58 11.53 4.58
CA GLY A 130 -16.03 11.01 5.86
C GLY A 130 -15.49 9.62 6.15
N ASP A 131 -16.33 8.81 6.80
CA ASP A 131 -16.02 7.47 7.27
C ASP A 131 -16.09 6.37 6.19
N GLY A 132 -16.13 6.74 4.92
CA GLY A 132 -16.22 5.78 3.80
C GLY A 132 -17.61 5.12 3.68
N THR A 133 -18.67 5.82 4.02
CA THR A 133 -20.06 5.33 3.89
C THR A 133 -20.71 5.69 2.56
N ASP A 134 -20.13 6.64 1.80
CA ASP A 134 -20.65 7.03 0.48
C ASP A 134 -20.54 5.86 -0.51
N GLU A 135 -21.67 5.29 -0.87
CA GLU A 135 -21.74 4.15 -1.79
C GLU A 135 -21.73 4.63 -3.25
N LYS A 136 -20.92 3.98 -4.08
CA LYS A 136 -20.85 4.15 -5.53
C LYS A 136 -21.41 2.93 -6.20
N HIS A 137 -22.13 3.12 -7.31
CA HIS A 137 -22.75 2.05 -8.07
C HIS A 137 -22.12 1.97 -9.47
N LEU A 138 -21.80 0.77 -9.88
CA LEU A 138 -21.29 0.45 -11.21
C LEU A 138 -22.21 -0.54 -11.91
N ASP A 139 -22.01 -0.67 -13.22
CA ASP A 139 -22.74 -1.67 -13.99
C ASP A 139 -22.43 -3.09 -13.50
N GLY A 140 -23.37 -4.02 -13.74
CA GLY A 140 -23.23 -5.40 -13.31
C GLY A 140 -23.68 -5.66 -11.85
N GLY A 141 -24.29 -4.68 -11.20
CA GLY A 141 -24.80 -4.79 -9.83
C GLY A 141 -23.71 -4.74 -8.76
N LEU A 142 -22.55 -4.19 -9.08
CA LEU A 142 -21.46 -3.93 -8.13
C LEU A 142 -21.65 -2.55 -7.52
N SER A 143 -21.71 -2.48 -6.20
CA SER A 143 -21.56 -1.23 -5.48
C SER A 143 -20.37 -1.29 -4.54
N PHE A 144 -19.82 -0.13 -4.18
CA PHE A 144 -18.69 -0.05 -3.26
C PHE A 144 -18.65 1.28 -2.52
N SER A 145 -18.12 1.23 -1.32
CA SER A 145 -17.63 2.39 -0.59
C SER A 145 -16.09 2.30 -0.42
N TYR A 146 -15.45 3.42 -0.11
CA TYR A 146 -14.00 3.48 0.05
C TYR A 146 -13.62 4.56 1.06
N GLY A 147 -12.40 4.43 1.62
CA GLY A 147 -11.83 5.40 2.54
C GLY A 147 -10.32 5.43 2.45
N MET A 148 -9.69 6.41 3.07
CA MET A 148 -8.23 6.59 3.09
C MET A 148 -7.55 5.55 3.96
N THR A 149 -6.39 5.06 3.55
CA THR A 149 -5.64 4.03 4.30
C THR A 149 -4.51 4.57 5.16
N GLY A 150 -4.10 5.83 5.00
CA GLY A 150 -2.95 6.40 5.72
C GLY A 150 -1.57 5.97 5.20
N HIS A 151 -1.51 5.15 4.16
CA HIS A 151 -0.27 4.59 3.64
C HIS A 151 0.50 5.57 2.73
N CYS A 152 -0.18 6.23 1.81
CA CYS A 152 0.34 7.31 0.98
C CYS A 152 -0.79 8.19 0.44
N ALA A 153 -0.46 9.32 -0.21
CA ALA A 153 -1.49 10.14 -0.83
C ALA A 153 -2.18 9.36 -1.95
N GLY A 154 -3.50 9.36 -1.91
CA GLY A 154 -4.34 8.63 -2.86
C GLY A 154 -4.64 7.18 -2.48
N SER A 155 -4.02 6.63 -1.44
CA SER A 155 -4.25 5.25 -1.02
C SER A 155 -5.62 5.07 -0.38
N VAL A 156 -6.35 4.04 -0.83
CA VAL A 156 -7.72 3.76 -0.39
C VAL A 156 -7.95 2.28 -0.10
N TRP A 157 -8.80 2.02 0.88
CA TRP A 157 -9.45 0.72 1.08
C TRP A 157 -10.80 0.72 0.37
N PHE A 158 -11.31 -0.49 0.03
CA PHE A 158 -12.60 -0.68 -0.63
C PHE A 158 -13.47 -1.65 0.14
N HIS A 159 -14.77 -1.38 0.18
CA HIS A 159 -15.79 -2.31 0.67
C HIS A 159 -16.85 -2.50 -0.41
N PHE A 160 -16.85 -3.67 -1.02
CA PHE A 160 -17.71 -4.03 -2.15
C PHE A 160 -18.95 -4.76 -1.68
N HIS A 161 -20.05 -4.50 -2.36
CA HIS A 161 -21.28 -5.27 -2.27
C HIS A 161 -21.69 -5.72 -3.67
N ASP A 162 -21.88 -7.00 -3.82
CA ASP A 162 -22.38 -7.63 -5.03
C ASP A 162 -23.59 -8.53 -4.69
N PRO A 163 -24.35 -9.05 -5.67
CA PRO A 163 -25.53 -9.91 -5.42
C PRO A 163 -25.26 -11.17 -4.60
N PHE A 164 -24.00 -11.49 -4.30
CA PHE A 164 -23.57 -12.72 -3.64
C PHE A 164 -22.92 -12.47 -2.27
N GLY A 165 -22.81 -11.23 -1.88
CA GLY A 165 -22.27 -10.84 -0.59
C GLY A 165 -21.33 -9.65 -0.64
N SER A 166 -20.45 -9.54 0.34
CA SER A 166 -19.58 -8.39 0.54
C SER A 166 -18.11 -8.77 0.65
N VAL A 167 -17.26 -7.91 0.08
CA VAL A 167 -15.79 -8.05 0.13
C VAL A 167 -15.17 -6.75 0.63
N LEU A 168 -14.39 -6.83 1.70
CA LEU A 168 -13.54 -5.73 2.14
C LEU A 168 -12.11 -5.98 1.66
N TYR A 169 -11.48 -4.97 1.06
CA TYR A 169 -10.08 -4.97 0.68
C TYR A 169 -9.39 -3.76 1.30
N THR A 170 -8.44 -4.00 2.20
CA THR A 170 -7.79 -2.88 2.92
C THR A 170 -6.80 -2.12 2.06
N GLY A 171 -6.30 -2.69 0.94
CA GLY A 171 -5.03 -2.22 0.40
C GLY A 171 -3.97 -2.20 1.50
N ASP A 172 -2.87 -1.52 1.29
CA ASP A 172 -1.89 -1.29 2.35
C ASP A 172 -2.45 -0.26 3.34
N TYR A 173 -2.55 -0.66 4.61
CA TYR A 173 -3.27 0.10 5.62
C TYR A 173 -2.37 0.49 6.80
N GLN A 174 -2.35 1.78 7.13
CA GLN A 174 -1.62 2.34 8.26
C GLN A 174 -2.59 3.15 9.14
N ARG A 175 -3.06 2.55 10.25
CA ARG A 175 -4.04 3.18 11.14
C ARG A 175 -3.52 4.48 11.76
N ASP A 176 -2.31 4.45 12.30
CA ASP A 176 -1.72 5.53 13.12
C ASP A 176 -0.69 6.34 12.32
N ALA A 177 -1.00 6.67 11.05
CA ALA A 177 -0.15 7.50 10.21
C ALA A 177 0.07 8.89 10.83
N LEU A 178 1.28 9.42 10.72
CA LEU A 178 1.63 10.76 11.23
C LEU A 178 1.33 11.86 10.22
N ALA A 179 1.54 11.59 8.94
CA ALA A 179 1.41 12.55 7.86
C ALA A 179 0.10 12.42 7.09
N TYR A 180 -0.36 11.19 6.85
CA TYR A 180 -1.51 10.92 5.99
C TYR A 180 -2.81 10.75 6.79
N ARG A 181 -3.92 11.12 6.17
CA ARG A 181 -5.24 10.85 6.71
C ARG A 181 -5.58 9.38 6.57
N THR A 182 -6.24 8.83 7.57
CA THR A 182 -6.73 7.45 7.61
C THR A 182 -8.20 7.45 8.02
N ASP A 183 -9.04 6.82 7.24
CA ASP A 183 -10.43 6.57 7.60
C ASP A 183 -10.52 5.19 8.26
N PRO A 184 -11.13 5.08 9.45
CA PRO A 184 -11.16 3.84 10.19
C PRO A 184 -12.01 2.77 9.49
N ILE A 185 -11.55 1.52 9.57
CA ILE A 185 -12.33 0.34 9.19
C ILE A 185 -12.89 -0.24 10.49
N GLU A 186 -14.07 0.20 10.89
CA GLU A 186 -14.73 -0.18 12.16
C GLU A 186 -16.22 -0.41 11.96
N GLY A 187 -16.78 -1.40 12.65
CA GLY A 187 -18.21 -1.74 12.58
C GLY A 187 -18.66 -2.26 11.22
N ARG A 188 -17.74 -2.76 10.38
CA ARG A 188 -18.04 -3.29 9.06
C ARG A 188 -18.36 -4.79 9.12
N THR A 189 -19.26 -5.22 8.24
CA THR A 189 -19.57 -6.64 8.03
C THR A 189 -19.11 -7.02 6.63
N ALA A 190 -18.34 -8.11 6.51
CA ALA A 190 -17.94 -8.63 5.21
C ALA A 190 -17.88 -10.16 5.21
N ASP A 191 -18.35 -10.77 4.10
CA ASP A 191 -18.20 -12.21 3.89
C ASP A 191 -16.74 -12.61 3.68
N LEU A 192 -15.95 -11.71 3.06
CA LEU A 192 -14.51 -11.84 2.87
C LEU A 192 -13.82 -10.51 3.14
N ALA A 193 -12.83 -10.51 4.04
CA ALA A 193 -11.92 -9.40 4.25
C ALA A 193 -10.51 -9.80 3.79
N ILE A 194 -9.99 -9.12 2.77
CA ILE A 194 -8.60 -9.25 2.30
C ILE A 194 -7.82 -8.13 2.97
N MET A 195 -6.93 -8.49 3.89
CA MET A 195 -6.37 -7.55 4.86
C MET A 195 -4.84 -7.49 4.79
N ASP A 196 -4.28 -6.27 4.78
CA ASP A 196 -2.84 -6.04 4.89
C ASP A 196 -2.27 -6.66 6.17
N CYS A 197 -1.21 -7.43 6.02
CA CYS A 197 -0.46 -8.04 7.12
C CYS A 197 1.05 -8.07 6.82
N ALA A 198 1.58 -7.02 6.17
CA ALA A 198 2.98 -6.96 5.73
C ALA A 198 3.98 -7.03 6.88
N HIS A 199 3.64 -6.51 8.05
CA HIS A 199 4.49 -6.51 9.24
C HIS A 199 4.07 -7.59 10.26
N VAL A 200 3.75 -8.78 9.79
CA VAL A 200 3.29 -9.91 10.63
C VAL A 200 4.23 -10.27 11.79
N LYS A 201 5.52 -10.00 11.66
CA LYS A 201 6.53 -10.26 12.71
C LYS A 201 6.63 -9.13 13.73
N GLU A 202 6.07 -7.97 13.44
CA GLU A 202 6.11 -6.81 14.33
C GLU A 202 4.90 -6.84 15.27
N MET A 203 5.15 -7.17 16.54
CA MET A 203 4.10 -7.21 17.57
C MET A 203 3.90 -5.87 18.27
N GLY A 204 4.88 -4.96 18.16
CA GLY A 204 4.80 -3.63 18.77
C GLY A 204 3.81 -2.72 18.05
N ASP A 205 3.21 -1.79 18.82
CA ASP A 205 2.43 -0.71 18.24
C ASP A 205 3.31 0.31 17.50
N ALA A 206 2.67 1.13 16.69
CA ALA A 206 3.35 2.12 15.85
C ALA A 206 4.19 3.11 16.67
N ASP A 207 3.72 3.54 17.84
CA ASP A 207 4.42 4.51 18.69
C ASP A 207 5.66 3.90 19.33
N SER A 208 5.60 2.65 19.76
CA SER A 208 6.75 1.92 20.26
C SER A 208 7.86 1.77 19.23
N LEU A 209 7.51 1.40 18.00
CA LEU A 209 8.45 1.26 16.87
C LEU A 209 9.07 2.61 16.49
N ARG A 210 8.26 3.66 16.36
CA ARG A 210 8.73 5.02 16.11
C ARG A 210 9.63 5.52 17.24
N GLY A 211 9.24 5.29 18.50
CA GLY A 211 10.02 5.65 19.67
C GLY A 211 11.39 4.95 19.72
N LYS A 212 11.47 3.66 19.35
CA LYS A 212 12.74 2.94 19.25
C LYS A 212 13.63 3.56 18.16
N MET A 213 13.08 3.89 17.01
CA MET A 213 13.80 4.51 15.89
C MET A 213 14.34 5.89 16.28
N THR A 214 13.51 6.77 16.84
CA THR A 214 13.91 8.12 17.23
C THR A 214 14.95 8.14 18.34
N ARG A 215 14.85 7.25 19.32
CA ARG A 215 15.92 7.10 20.36
C ARG A 215 17.23 6.68 19.72
N THR A 216 17.22 5.77 18.75
CA THR A 216 18.45 5.31 18.07
C THR A 216 19.07 6.43 17.25
N VAL A 217 18.27 7.12 16.43
CA VAL A 217 18.73 8.27 15.62
C VAL A 217 19.25 9.39 16.54
N GLY A 218 18.50 9.73 17.58
CA GLY A 218 18.89 10.77 18.54
C GLY A 218 20.22 10.50 19.25
N ARG A 219 20.49 9.22 19.58
CA ARG A 219 21.80 8.81 20.13
C ARG A 219 22.92 9.05 19.13
N TRP A 220 22.76 8.60 17.88
CA TRP A 220 23.80 8.83 16.86
C TRP A 220 24.08 10.31 16.61
N VAL A 221 23.03 11.15 16.55
CA VAL A 221 23.17 12.61 16.44
C VAL A 221 23.88 13.19 17.64
N LYS A 222 23.56 12.77 18.87
CA LYS A 222 24.22 13.20 20.09
C LYS A 222 25.70 12.80 20.12
N ASP A 223 26.04 11.64 19.57
CA ASP A 223 27.42 11.13 19.46
C ASP A 223 28.17 11.80 18.29
N GLY A 224 27.63 12.84 17.65
CA GLY A 224 28.24 13.61 16.57
C GLY A 224 28.25 12.88 15.21
N ARG A 225 27.55 11.76 15.08
CA ARG A 225 27.46 11.01 13.82
C ARG A 225 26.38 11.60 12.92
N LYS A 226 26.68 11.75 11.65
CA LYS A 226 25.65 11.97 10.64
C LYS A 226 24.80 10.71 10.45
N VAL A 227 23.52 10.90 10.16
CA VAL A 227 22.59 9.79 9.89
C VAL A 227 22.08 9.89 8.46
N LEU A 228 22.15 8.80 7.72
CA LEU A 228 21.62 8.66 6.37
C LEU A 228 20.40 7.73 6.39
N MET A 229 19.29 8.18 5.81
CA MET A 229 18.06 7.39 5.69
C MET A 229 17.61 7.34 4.23
N PRO A 230 17.87 6.24 3.51
CA PRO A 230 17.26 5.96 2.23
C PRO A 230 15.77 5.64 2.42
N LEU A 231 14.89 6.33 1.67
CA LEU A 231 13.45 6.26 1.84
C LEU A 231 12.75 5.98 0.50
N PRO A 232 11.58 5.31 0.51
CA PRO A 232 10.81 5.05 -0.70
C PRO A 232 10.24 6.34 -1.28
N LYS A 233 9.87 6.26 -2.57
CA LYS A 233 9.38 7.41 -3.33
C LYS A 233 8.16 8.05 -2.71
N TYR A 234 7.17 7.27 -2.27
CA TYR A 234 5.90 7.77 -1.73
C TYR A 234 5.60 7.15 -0.37
N GLY A 235 4.81 7.83 0.44
CA GLY A 235 4.38 7.40 1.77
C GLY A 235 5.42 7.70 2.85
N ARG A 236 6.29 6.76 3.14
CA ARG A 236 7.20 6.77 4.32
C ARG A 236 8.08 8.00 4.48
N GLY A 237 8.43 8.68 3.38
CA GLY A 237 9.27 9.90 3.44
C GLY A 237 8.67 10.99 4.32
N LEU A 238 7.40 11.34 4.10
CA LEU A 238 6.69 12.36 4.88
C LEU A 238 6.47 11.90 6.33
N GLU A 239 6.15 10.64 6.51
CA GLU A 239 6.01 10.01 7.83
C GLU A 239 7.28 10.18 8.69
N VAL A 240 8.43 9.88 8.09
CA VAL A 240 9.74 10.01 8.75
C VAL A 240 10.09 11.47 9.04
N ILE A 241 9.77 12.40 8.15
CA ILE A 241 9.96 13.84 8.39
C ILE A 241 9.15 14.28 9.61
N CYS A 242 7.84 13.99 9.65
CA CYS A 242 6.99 14.33 10.80
C CYS A 242 7.49 13.68 12.10
N MET A 243 7.85 12.40 12.07
CA MET A 243 8.40 11.70 13.21
C MET A 243 9.67 12.37 13.76
N LEU A 244 10.64 12.65 12.89
CA LEU A 244 11.92 13.23 13.29
C LEU A 244 11.76 14.67 13.80
N ARG A 245 10.95 15.49 13.14
CA ARG A 245 10.73 16.88 13.55
C ARG A 245 10.05 16.97 14.91
N ARG A 246 9.06 16.13 15.16
CA ARG A 246 8.36 16.07 16.46
C ARG A 246 9.25 15.55 17.59
N SER A 247 10.08 14.55 17.32
CA SER A 247 10.89 13.87 18.34
C SER A 247 12.29 14.43 18.54
N LEU A 248 12.86 15.07 17.51
CA LEU A 248 14.23 15.61 17.50
C LEU A 248 14.22 17.05 16.99
N PRO A 249 13.56 18.00 17.68
CA PRO A 249 13.33 19.37 17.16
C PRO A 249 14.61 20.18 16.93
N HIS A 250 15.72 19.79 17.57
CA HIS A 250 17.03 20.44 17.38
C HIS A 250 17.90 19.79 16.29
N ALA A 251 17.47 18.66 15.72
CA ALA A 251 18.21 18.01 14.66
C ALA A 251 18.01 18.75 13.33
N GLN A 252 19.11 19.09 12.68
CA GLN A 252 19.07 19.64 11.34
C GLN A 252 18.87 18.51 10.33
N ILE A 253 17.69 18.49 9.71
CA ILE A 253 17.29 17.50 8.72
C ILE A 253 17.43 18.12 7.34
N VAL A 254 18.06 17.39 6.42
CA VAL A 254 18.16 17.77 5.00
C VAL A 254 17.64 16.65 4.11
N ALA A 255 17.34 16.99 2.86
CA ALA A 255 16.88 16.02 1.88
C ALA A 255 17.54 16.27 0.52
N ASP A 256 17.69 15.21 -0.26
CA ASP A 256 18.14 15.34 -1.63
C ASP A 256 17.02 15.89 -2.54
N ARG A 257 17.39 16.25 -3.76
CA ARG A 257 16.43 16.78 -4.75
C ARG A 257 15.30 15.80 -5.05
N ASN A 258 15.59 14.50 -5.09
CA ASN A 258 14.57 13.50 -5.34
C ASN A 258 13.50 13.51 -4.25
N MET A 259 13.92 13.50 -2.97
CA MET A 259 13.00 13.58 -1.83
C MET A 259 12.19 14.89 -1.85
N ILE A 260 12.85 16.03 -2.13
CA ILE A 260 12.14 17.32 -2.24
C ILE A 260 11.05 17.28 -3.32
N ASN A 261 11.38 16.76 -4.50
CA ASN A 261 10.40 16.64 -5.59
C ASN A 261 9.20 15.75 -5.21
N LEU A 262 9.45 14.66 -4.48
CA LEU A 262 8.40 13.77 -3.98
C LEU A 262 7.50 14.45 -2.95
N ILE A 263 8.10 15.25 -2.05
CA ILE A 263 7.38 16.06 -1.08
C ILE A 263 6.47 17.06 -1.79
N LEU A 264 7.01 17.82 -2.75
CA LEU A 264 6.25 18.83 -3.49
C LEU A 264 5.07 18.20 -4.28
N LYS A 265 5.30 17.06 -4.93
CA LYS A 265 4.24 16.31 -5.61
C LYS A 265 3.14 15.88 -4.63
N THR A 266 3.51 15.39 -3.45
CA THR A 266 2.53 14.97 -2.44
C THR A 266 1.75 16.15 -1.86
N LEU A 267 2.40 17.31 -1.64
CA LEU A 267 1.76 18.54 -1.18
C LEU A 267 0.77 19.14 -2.20
N ALA A 268 0.82 18.74 -3.46
CA ALA A 268 -0.20 19.11 -4.45
C ALA A 268 -1.58 18.49 -4.13
N TYR A 269 -1.61 17.51 -3.21
CA TYR A 269 -2.81 16.79 -2.77
C TYR A 269 -3.04 16.91 -1.25
N PRO A 270 -3.15 18.12 -0.68
CA PRO A 270 -3.20 18.35 0.76
C PRO A 270 -4.41 17.70 1.43
N GLN A 271 -5.50 17.43 0.70
CA GLN A 271 -6.69 16.75 1.21
C GLN A 271 -6.43 15.29 1.66
N TRP A 272 -5.29 14.70 1.26
CA TRP A 272 -4.85 13.35 1.67
C TRP A 272 -3.93 13.37 2.89
N LEU A 273 -3.54 14.58 3.33
CA LEU A 273 -2.65 14.79 4.46
C LEU A 273 -3.41 15.31 5.68
N LYS A 274 -2.87 15.06 6.84
CA LYS A 274 -3.32 15.71 8.07
C LYS A 274 -2.94 17.18 8.04
N PRO A 275 -3.81 18.12 8.45
CA PRO A 275 -3.53 19.56 8.40
C PRO A 275 -2.24 19.95 9.12
N GLU A 276 -1.99 19.35 10.29
CA GLU A 276 -0.77 19.57 11.08
C GLU A 276 0.50 19.10 10.33
N ALA A 277 0.41 17.99 9.60
CA ALA A 277 1.54 17.49 8.81
C ALA A 277 1.84 18.38 7.61
N VAL A 278 0.82 18.96 6.98
CA VAL A 278 1.01 19.94 5.89
C VAL A 278 1.85 21.11 6.39
N GLY A 279 1.50 21.69 7.54
CA GLY A 279 2.24 22.81 8.14
C GLY A 279 3.69 22.43 8.50
N GLU A 280 3.90 21.25 9.09
CA GLU A 280 5.25 20.75 9.45
C GLU A 280 6.13 20.52 8.22
N ILE A 281 5.56 20.00 7.14
CA ILE A 281 6.28 19.72 5.90
C ILE A 281 6.59 21.02 5.15
N GLN A 282 5.67 21.99 5.13
CA GLN A 282 5.90 23.31 4.57
C GLN A 282 7.04 24.03 5.33
N ALA A 283 7.00 24.03 6.67
CA ALA A 283 8.08 24.59 7.49
C ALA A 283 9.42 23.90 7.23
N PHE A 284 9.43 22.57 7.01
CA PHE A 284 10.63 21.86 6.61
C PHE A 284 11.20 22.36 5.27
N LEU A 285 10.35 22.63 4.28
CA LEU A 285 10.79 23.14 2.96
C LEU A 285 11.31 24.57 3.05
N GLU A 286 10.70 25.43 3.90
CA GLU A 286 11.14 26.83 4.15
C GLU A 286 12.57 26.89 4.72
N GLU A 287 12.99 25.85 5.43
CA GLU A 287 14.38 25.70 5.92
C GLU A 287 15.40 25.43 4.82
N LYS A 288 14.98 25.32 3.56
CA LYS A 288 15.80 25.08 2.37
C LYS A 288 16.73 23.86 2.50
N PRO A 289 16.18 22.67 2.75
CA PRO A 289 16.94 21.47 3.09
C PRO A 289 17.95 21.05 2.00
N GLU A 290 17.65 21.26 0.71
CA GLU A 290 18.58 20.98 -0.39
C GLU A 290 19.79 21.91 -0.37
N GLN A 291 19.61 23.21 -0.03
CA GLN A 291 20.71 24.16 0.05
C GLN A 291 21.61 23.87 1.27
N ARG A 292 21.01 23.51 2.40
CA ARG A 292 21.75 23.07 3.59
C ARG A 292 22.54 21.79 3.36
N LEU A 293 22.04 20.86 2.55
CA LEU A 293 22.79 19.67 2.15
C LEU A 293 24.13 20.05 1.50
N ARG A 294 24.11 21.05 0.60
CA ARG A 294 25.31 21.54 -0.09
C ARG A 294 26.30 22.21 0.85
N SER A 295 25.85 22.88 1.91
CA SER A 295 26.72 23.50 2.91
C SER A 295 27.41 22.50 3.83
N GLY A 296 26.92 21.24 3.87
CA GLY A 296 27.47 20.18 4.73
C GLY A 296 27.08 20.28 6.20
N SER A 297 26.30 21.31 6.59
CA SER A 297 25.87 21.53 7.98
C SER A 297 24.51 20.88 8.22
N TYR A 298 24.52 19.61 8.64
CA TYR A 298 23.30 18.85 8.96
C TYR A 298 23.64 17.62 9.82
N HIS A 299 22.59 17.09 10.48
CA HIS A 299 22.67 15.87 11.29
C HIS A 299 22.09 14.65 10.55
N ILE A 300 20.97 14.83 9.83
CA ILE A 300 20.22 13.76 9.19
C ILE A 300 20.00 14.09 7.72
N LEU A 301 20.35 13.15 6.83
CA LEU A 301 20.10 13.21 5.39
C LEU A 301 19.04 12.19 4.99
N LEU A 302 17.97 12.65 4.36
CA LEU A 302 16.92 11.82 3.75
C LEU A 302 17.17 11.73 2.24
N LEU A 303 17.28 10.52 1.70
CA LEU A 303 17.44 10.26 0.27
C LEU A 303 16.18 9.64 -0.31
N GLY A 304 15.66 10.20 -1.38
CA GLY A 304 14.51 9.67 -2.13
C GLY A 304 14.87 8.48 -3.04
N ASP A 305 15.62 7.52 -2.50
CA ASP A 305 16.14 6.35 -3.21
C ASP A 305 16.35 5.20 -2.22
N THR A 306 15.33 4.35 -2.07
CA THR A 306 15.28 3.29 -1.04
C THR A 306 16.47 2.34 -1.08
N HIS A 307 16.94 2.00 -2.28
CA HIS A 307 17.97 0.98 -2.47
C HIS A 307 19.34 1.53 -2.83
N LEU A 308 19.44 2.87 -2.95
CA LEU A 308 20.68 3.57 -3.36
C LEU A 308 21.13 3.06 -4.74
N GLU A 309 20.27 3.14 -5.73
CA GLU A 309 20.53 2.72 -7.11
C GLU A 309 20.91 3.92 -8.02
N ASN A 310 20.52 5.14 -7.63
CA ASN A 310 20.87 6.35 -8.36
C ASN A 310 22.36 6.71 -8.14
N PRO A 311 23.12 7.08 -9.19
CA PRO A 311 24.53 7.44 -9.07
C PRO A 311 24.83 8.55 -8.05
N GLU A 312 23.97 9.55 -7.90
CA GLU A 312 24.13 10.61 -6.92
C GLU A 312 23.92 10.10 -5.49
N SER A 313 22.86 9.31 -5.27
CA SER A 313 22.59 8.66 -3.99
C SER A 313 23.72 7.72 -3.58
N ILE A 314 24.28 6.96 -4.52
CA ILE A 314 25.44 6.07 -4.30
C ILE A 314 26.64 6.89 -3.82
N ARG A 315 26.99 7.98 -4.54
CA ARG A 315 28.12 8.83 -4.16
C ARG A 315 27.98 9.42 -2.76
N LEU A 316 26.79 9.97 -2.45
CA LEU A 316 26.48 10.53 -1.13
C LEU A 316 26.57 9.46 -0.04
N ALA A 317 25.97 8.32 -0.25
CA ALA A 317 25.95 7.22 0.73
C ALA A 317 27.35 6.65 0.98
N CYS A 318 28.12 6.39 -0.07
CA CYS A 318 29.50 5.92 0.07
C CYS A 318 30.38 6.96 0.79
N GLY A 319 30.32 8.23 0.40
CA GLY A 319 31.07 9.30 1.02
C GLY A 319 30.77 9.45 2.51
N LEU A 320 29.50 9.48 2.88
CA LEU A 320 29.07 9.58 4.28
C LEU A 320 29.42 8.33 5.09
N SER A 321 29.24 7.14 4.51
CA SER A 321 29.60 5.88 5.16
C SER A 321 31.10 5.79 5.47
N HIS A 322 31.97 6.24 4.58
CA HIS A 322 33.41 6.33 4.83
C HIS A 322 33.76 7.34 5.94
N GLN A 323 32.95 8.37 6.14
CA GLN A 323 33.09 9.35 7.23
C GLN A 323 32.47 8.86 8.55
N GLY A 324 32.01 7.60 8.65
CA GLY A 324 31.45 7.03 9.86
C GLY A 324 29.99 7.38 10.10
N ALA A 325 29.26 7.88 9.11
CA ALA A 325 27.83 8.11 9.24
C ALA A 325 27.07 6.79 9.54
N ALA A 326 25.99 6.88 10.31
CA ALA A 326 25.07 5.77 10.52
C ALA A 326 24.07 5.68 9.35
N VAL A 327 23.91 4.52 8.75
CA VAL A 327 22.90 4.29 7.71
C VAL A 327 21.74 3.51 8.30
N LEU A 328 20.53 4.09 8.25
CA LEU A 328 19.32 3.48 8.77
C LEU A 328 18.37 3.10 7.63
N LEU A 329 18.14 1.82 7.45
CA LEU A 329 17.21 1.25 6.47
C LEU A 329 15.87 0.99 7.13
N THR A 330 14.80 1.57 6.59
CA THR A 330 13.46 1.56 7.22
C THR A 330 12.51 0.51 6.64
N GLY A 331 12.97 -0.31 5.73
CA GLY A 331 12.19 -1.34 5.05
C GLY A 331 13.05 -2.48 4.52
N ARG A 332 12.48 -3.26 3.61
CA ARG A 332 13.17 -4.40 3.00
C ARG A 332 14.37 -3.96 2.18
N VAL A 333 15.40 -4.79 2.19
CA VAL A 333 16.62 -4.59 1.43
C VAL A 333 16.56 -5.45 0.16
N LYS A 334 16.74 -4.80 -0.99
CA LYS A 334 16.77 -5.47 -2.29
C LYS A 334 18.14 -6.11 -2.53
N LYS A 335 18.15 -7.32 -3.05
CA LYS A 335 19.38 -8.05 -3.40
C LYS A 335 20.14 -7.34 -4.54
N GLY A 336 21.47 -7.29 -4.45
CA GLY A 336 22.35 -6.71 -5.46
C GLY A 336 22.51 -5.19 -5.40
N CYS A 337 21.83 -4.49 -4.48
CA CYS A 337 21.93 -3.03 -4.35
C CYS A 337 22.95 -2.59 -3.30
N LEU A 338 23.24 -1.26 -3.24
CA LEU A 338 24.22 -0.72 -2.28
C LEU A 338 23.75 -0.91 -0.84
N THR A 339 22.47 -0.83 -0.54
CA THR A 339 21.95 -1.00 0.83
C THR A 339 22.21 -2.41 1.35
N GLU A 340 22.12 -3.45 0.51
CA GLU A 340 22.50 -4.83 0.89
C GLU A 340 23.98 -4.91 1.26
N ARG A 341 24.86 -4.33 0.44
CA ARG A 341 26.30 -4.30 0.70
C ARG A 341 26.63 -3.57 1.99
N LEU A 342 26.04 -2.40 2.23
CA LEU A 342 26.27 -1.65 3.47
C LEU A 342 25.79 -2.42 4.70
N LEU A 343 24.70 -3.15 4.59
CA LEU A 343 24.20 -4.01 5.66
C LEU A 343 25.15 -5.18 5.94
N ALA A 344 25.63 -5.86 4.90
CA ALA A 344 26.57 -6.99 5.01
C ALA A 344 27.93 -6.54 5.58
N GLU A 345 28.36 -5.30 5.30
CA GLU A 345 29.59 -4.69 5.84
C GLU A 345 29.42 -4.15 7.28
N GLY A 346 28.23 -4.27 7.89
CA GLY A 346 27.94 -3.71 9.22
C GLY A 346 27.88 -2.18 9.27
N LYS A 347 27.82 -1.51 8.11
CA LYS A 347 27.74 -0.06 7.96
C LYS A 347 26.31 0.49 7.98
N ALA A 348 25.33 -0.38 7.81
CA ALA A 348 23.91 -0.06 7.91
C ALA A 348 23.21 -0.95 8.94
N VAL A 349 22.10 -0.46 9.48
CA VAL A 349 21.18 -1.21 10.32
C VAL A 349 19.77 -1.12 9.79
N THR A 350 18.96 -2.13 10.04
CA THR A 350 17.53 -2.15 9.69
C THR A 350 16.69 -1.89 10.92
N MET A 351 15.67 -1.06 10.77
CA MET A 351 14.59 -0.86 11.76
C MET A 351 13.29 -0.69 10.99
N ALA A 352 12.32 -1.55 11.20
CA ALA A 352 11.01 -1.43 10.56
C ALA A 352 10.33 -0.11 10.98
N TYR A 353 9.93 0.70 9.99
CA TYR A 353 9.00 1.79 10.21
C TYR A 353 7.57 1.21 10.15
N PRO A 354 6.66 1.59 11.07
CA PRO A 354 5.30 1.06 11.09
C PRO A 354 4.44 1.68 9.97
N HIS A 355 4.65 1.22 8.75
CA HIS A 355 4.01 1.71 7.54
C HIS A 355 2.89 0.80 7.01
N HIS A 356 2.73 -0.35 7.64
CA HIS A 356 1.70 -1.36 7.40
C HIS A 356 1.16 -1.85 8.73
N GLN A 357 0.08 -2.60 8.68
CA GLN A 357 -0.45 -3.27 9.86
C GLN A 357 0.55 -4.28 10.42
N SER A 358 0.77 -4.20 11.74
CA SER A 358 1.36 -5.27 12.52
C SER A 358 0.36 -6.42 12.69
N ARG A 359 0.81 -7.55 13.23
CA ARG A 359 -0.11 -8.63 13.63
C ARG A 359 -1.12 -8.13 14.67
N GLY A 360 -0.70 -7.27 15.60
CA GLY A 360 -1.57 -6.68 16.61
C GLY A 360 -2.67 -5.80 16.00
N ASP A 361 -2.31 -4.95 15.02
CA ASP A 361 -3.28 -4.10 14.31
C ASP A 361 -4.27 -4.92 13.50
N PHE A 362 -3.80 -5.97 12.83
CA PHE A 362 -4.66 -6.91 12.11
C PHE A 362 -5.70 -7.54 13.05
N LEU A 363 -5.28 -8.07 14.19
CA LEU A 363 -6.18 -8.71 15.17
C LEU A 363 -7.15 -7.69 15.77
N LYS A 364 -6.71 -6.46 16.03
CA LYS A 364 -7.55 -5.37 16.52
C LYS A 364 -8.62 -5.01 15.49
N MET A 365 -8.25 -4.84 14.22
CA MET A 365 -9.21 -4.58 13.13
C MET A 365 -10.21 -5.73 13.01
N ALA A 366 -9.74 -6.97 13.03
CA ALA A 366 -10.59 -8.15 12.98
C ALA A 366 -11.59 -8.20 14.15
N GLY A 367 -11.17 -7.80 15.37
CA GLY A 367 -12.04 -7.76 16.54
C GLY A 367 -13.06 -6.61 16.55
N GLN A 368 -12.81 -5.53 15.80
CA GLN A 368 -13.69 -4.37 15.69
C GLN A 368 -14.76 -4.51 14.57
N ASN A 369 -14.70 -5.59 13.80
CA ASN A 369 -15.56 -5.82 12.64
C ASN A 369 -16.17 -7.23 12.70
N ASP A 370 -17.18 -7.48 11.85
CA ASP A 370 -17.81 -8.78 11.70
C ASP A 370 -17.43 -9.38 10.33
N PHE A 371 -16.22 -9.96 10.27
CA PHE A 371 -15.69 -10.60 9.07
C PHE A 371 -15.85 -12.12 9.17
N ARG A 372 -16.54 -12.70 8.19
CA ARG A 372 -16.76 -14.15 8.13
C ARG A 372 -15.49 -14.92 7.77
N ILE A 373 -14.73 -14.40 6.81
CA ILE A 373 -13.46 -14.96 6.34
C ILE A 373 -12.45 -13.83 6.28
N MET A 374 -11.27 -14.04 6.84
CA MET A 374 -10.17 -13.08 6.75
C MET A 374 -8.98 -13.71 6.05
N LEU A 375 -8.56 -13.10 4.95
CA LEU A 375 -7.42 -13.50 4.16
C LEU A 375 -6.31 -12.45 4.35
N PRO A 376 -5.26 -12.75 5.14
CA PRO A 376 -4.11 -11.87 5.22
C PRO A 376 -3.33 -11.92 3.93
N PHE A 377 -2.93 -10.77 3.42
CA PHE A 377 -2.06 -10.68 2.25
C PHE A 377 -0.80 -9.89 2.57
N HIS A 378 0.12 -9.80 1.61
CA HIS A 378 1.37 -9.07 1.72
C HIS A 378 2.35 -9.66 2.76
N ASN A 379 2.22 -10.94 3.08
CA ASN A 379 3.14 -11.66 3.98
C ASN A 379 3.42 -13.08 3.45
N PRO A 380 4.55 -13.71 3.86
CA PRO A 380 4.91 -15.04 3.39
C PRO A 380 4.09 -16.17 4.03
N GLU A 381 3.34 -15.90 5.08
CA GLU A 381 2.54 -16.90 5.79
C GLU A 381 1.18 -17.05 5.10
N LYS A 382 0.78 -18.31 4.89
CA LYS A 382 -0.49 -18.65 4.23
C LYS A 382 -1.52 -19.06 5.28
N GLU A 383 -1.94 -18.08 6.08
CA GLU A 383 -3.00 -18.28 7.07
C GLU A 383 -4.33 -17.73 6.55
N ILE A 384 -5.42 -18.43 6.84
CA ILE A 384 -6.79 -17.96 6.62
C ILE A 384 -7.54 -18.07 7.95
N PHE A 385 -8.12 -16.97 8.38
CA PHE A 385 -8.89 -16.94 9.60
C PHE A 385 -10.40 -17.03 9.28
N TRP A 386 -11.10 -17.88 10.03
CA TRP A 386 -12.54 -18.09 9.89
C TRP A 386 -13.26 -17.56 11.14
N GLY A 387 -14.15 -16.61 10.97
CA GLY A 387 -14.89 -16.01 12.08
C GLY A 387 -14.00 -15.10 12.98
N ARG A 388 -14.46 -14.83 14.21
CA ARG A 388 -13.70 -13.94 15.11
C ARG A 388 -12.40 -14.60 15.56
N PRO A 389 -11.28 -13.86 15.50
CA PRO A 389 -9.93 -14.41 15.81
C PRO A 389 -9.81 -15.03 17.20
N GLU A 390 -10.58 -14.52 18.19
CA GLU A 390 -10.54 -15.03 19.59
C GLU A 390 -10.90 -16.51 19.71
N SER A 391 -11.66 -17.06 18.76
CA SER A 391 -12.01 -18.50 18.74
C SER A 391 -10.91 -19.40 18.20
N GLN A 392 -9.89 -18.84 17.55
CA GLN A 392 -8.79 -19.58 16.88
C GLN A 392 -7.42 -19.39 17.55
N LEU A 393 -7.31 -18.50 18.54
CA LEU A 393 -6.08 -18.20 19.27
C LEU A 393 -5.91 -19.00 20.59
N LYS A 394 -6.69 -20.09 20.76
CA LYS A 394 -6.53 -21.00 21.90
C LYS A 394 -5.68 -22.21 21.56
#